data_b69593cd646c59e85306a76e412ddc5a
#
_entry.id   b69593cd646c59e85306a76e412ddc5a
#
_cell.length_a   1.000
_cell.length_b   1.000
_cell.length_c   1.000
_cell.angle_alpha   90.00
_cell.angle_beta   90.00
_cell.angle_gamma   90.00
#
_symmetry.space_group_name_H-M   'P 1'
#
loop_
_entity.id
_entity.type
_entity.pdbx_description
1 polymer ?
#
loop_
_entity_poly.entity_id
_entity_poly.type
_entity_poly.pdbx_seq_one_letter_code
_entity_poly.pdbx_strand_id
1 'polypeptide(L)'
;MTGFSGISIILYQLFGVPIGFSTILLNIPVAILCYRLLGRHFFFSSLRCMLISSLMIDYVAPLFPVYSGDRLLAALCTGVFAGLGYAVIYMQNSSTGGSDFIIMAVKNLKPYWSVGKISFVTDVIIILLGGFLLRDVDGIIYGMIVSFLLAIVVDKLMYGINSGKMTLVVTEHGKEICDVIDSCCGRGSTILQGQGGYRCDNKQVVMC
;
A
#
# COMPACT_ATOMS: atom_id res chain seq x y z
N MET A 1 1.32 4.67 15.67
CA MET A 1 -0.03 4.04 15.78
C MET A 1 -0.57 3.85 14.37
N THR A 2 -0.30 2.74 13.74
CA THR A 2 -0.75 2.44 12.36
C THR A 2 -1.56 1.15 12.35
N GLY A 3 -2.51 1.06 11.42
CA GLY A 3 -3.34 -0.13 11.24
C GLY A 3 -4.22 -0.51 12.44
N PHE A 4 -4.67 -1.76 12.46
CA PHE A 4 -5.53 -2.29 13.55
C PHE A 4 -4.84 -2.35 14.89
N SER A 5 -3.50 -2.46 14.91
CA SER A 5 -2.74 -2.34 16.17
C SER A 5 -2.91 -0.95 16.79
N GLY A 6 -2.96 0.11 15.98
CA GLY A 6 -3.29 1.45 16.44
C GLY A 6 -4.68 1.53 17.05
N ILE A 7 -5.69 0.95 16.39
CA ILE A 7 -7.07 0.89 16.92
C ILE A 7 -7.12 0.09 18.22
N SER A 8 -6.40 -1.03 18.30
CA SER A 8 -6.35 -1.85 19.53
C SER A 8 -5.69 -1.13 20.69
N ILE A 9 -4.66 -0.29 20.43
CA ILE A 9 -4.04 0.56 21.47
C ILE A 9 -5.03 1.63 21.96
N ILE A 10 -5.80 2.24 21.06
CA ILE A 10 -6.85 3.22 21.42
C ILE A 10 -7.91 2.54 22.30
N LEU A 11 -8.40 1.36 21.93
CA LEU A 11 -9.36 0.59 22.72
C LEU A 11 -8.83 0.21 24.09
N TYR A 12 -7.55 -0.17 24.17
CA TYR A 12 -6.89 -0.46 25.45
C TYR A 12 -6.85 0.78 26.36
N GLN A 13 -6.48 1.94 25.83
CA GLN A 13 -6.38 3.17 26.63
C GLN A 13 -7.74 3.74 27.04
N LEU A 14 -8.78 3.58 26.22
CA LEU A 14 -10.11 4.08 26.53
C LEU A 14 -10.95 3.12 27.38
N PHE A 15 -10.85 1.82 27.14
CA PHE A 15 -11.74 0.81 27.69
C PHE A 15 -11.01 -0.28 28.50
N GLY A 16 -9.67 -0.28 28.53
CA GLY A 16 -8.86 -1.30 29.21
C GLY A 16 -8.91 -2.68 28.55
N VAL A 17 -9.41 -2.80 27.31
CA VAL A 17 -9.53 -4.09 26.61
C VAL A 17 -8.14 -4.56 26.17
N PRO A 18 -7.72 -5.83 26.44
CA PRO A 18 -6.41 -6.34 26.04
C PRO A 18 -6.16 -6.17 24.54
N ILE A 19 -4.97 -5.65 24.18
CA ILE A 19 -4.59 -5.33 22.80
C ILE A 19 -4.69 -6.57 21.90
N GLY A 20 -4.20 -7.72 22.36
CA GLY A 20 -4.25 -8.97 21.60
C GLY A 20 -5.68 -9.43 21.28
N PHE A 21 -6.59 -9.34 22.26
CA PHE A 21 -8.00 -9.70 22.07
C PHE A 21 -8.68 -8.77 21.07
N SER A 22 -8.50 -7.46 21.22
CA SER A 22 -9.06 -6.46 20.29
C SER A 22 -8.53 -6.65 18.86
N THR A 23 -7.24 -6.93 18.72
CA THR A 23 -6.61 -7.18 17.42
C THR A 23 -7.19 -8.43 16.74
N ILE A 24 -7.34 -9.53 17.47
CA ILE A 24 -7.96 -10.75 16.93
C ILE A 24 -9.41 -10.50 16.52
N LEU A 25 -10.19 -9.85 17.37
CA LEU A 25 -11.61 -9.57 17.11
C LEU A 25 -11.80 -8.70 15.86
N LEU A 26 -10.96 -7.68 15.69
CA LEU A 26 -10.98 -6.80 14.50
C LEU A 26 -10.51 -7.52 13.22
N ASN A 27 -9.59 -8.48 13.35
CA ASN A 27 -9.08 -9.23 12.21
C ASN A 27 -10.07 -10.26 11.65
N ILE A 28 -10.91 -10.88 12.49
CA ILE A 28 -11.86 -11.93 12.05
C ILE A 28 -12.77 -11.48 10.91
N PRO A 29 -13.55 -10.39 11.01
CA PRO A 29 -14.46 -9.98 9.94
C PRO A 29 -13.72 -9.59 8.66
N VAL A 30 -12.56 -8.98 8.79
CA VAL A 30 -11.76 -8.55 7.64
C VAL A 30 -11.10 -9.75 6.96
N ALA A 31 -10.63 -10.73 7.71
CA ALA A 31 -10.10 -11.97 7.18
C ALA A 31 -11.15 -12.76 6.37
N ILE A 32 -12.39 -12.82 6.86
CA ILE A 32 -13.52 -13.46 6.16
C ILE A 32 -13.83 -12.70 4.85
N LEU A 33 -13.87 -11.38 4.90
CA LEU A 33 -14.08 -10.54 3.72
C LEU A 33 -12.98 -10.75 2.68
N CYS A 34 -11.72 -10.76 3.11
CA CYS A 34 -10.57 -10.97 2.23
C CYS A 34 -10.52 -12.37 1.63
N TYR A 35 -10.93 -13.40 2.37
CA TYR A 35 -11.06 -14.75 1.82
C TYR A 35 -12.02 -14.78 0.63
N ARG A 36 -13.14 -14.04 0.69
CA ARG A 36 -14.11 -13.95 -0.41
C ARG A 36 -13.62 -13.09 -1.59
N LEU A 37 -12.90 -12.00 -1.33
CA LEU A 37 -12.48 -11.03 -2.36
C LEU A 37 -11.15 -11.39 -3.04
N LEU A 38 -10.18 -11.88 -2.27
CA LEU A 38 -8.79 -12.13 -2.72
C LEU A 38 -8.49 -13.63 -2.92
N GLY A 39 -9.37 -14.51 -2.45
CA GLY A 39 -9.26 -15.95 -2.63
C GLY A 39 -8.36 -16.66 -1.59
N ARG A 40 -8.38 -18.01 -1.68
CA ARG A 40 -7.68 -18.87 -0.70
C ARG A 40 -6.16 -18.74 -0.74
N HIS A 41 -5.57 -18.52 -1.90
CA HIS A 41 -4.12 -18.43 -2.01
C HIS A 41 -3.57 -17.25 -1.22
N PHE A 42 -4.20 -16.08 -1.36
CA PHE A 42 -3.86 -14.88 -0.59
C PHE A 42 -4.04 -15.11 0.91
N PHE A 43 -5.16 -15.73 1.31
CA PHE A 43 -5.46 -16.00 2.71
C PHE A 43 -4.41 -16.89 3.38
N PHE A 44 -4.06 -18.03 2.78
CA PHE A 44 -3.05 -18.93 3.35
C PHE A 44 -1.63 -18.35 3.31
N SER A 45 -1.31 -17.56 2.28
CA SER A 45 -0.03 -16.84 2.22
C SER A 45 0.07 -15.82 3.37
N SER A 46 -1.00 -15.05 3.59
CA SER A 46 -1.06 -14.07 4.68
C SER A 46 -1.02 -14.73 6.06
N LEU A 47 -1.70 -15.87 6.24
CA LEU A 47 -1.65 -16.61 7.51
C LEU A 47 -0.22 -17.04 7.86
N ARG A 48 0.52 -17.57 6.87
CA ARG A 48 1.95 -17.91 7.07
C ARG A 48 2.78 -16.67 7.39
N CYS A 49 2.56 -15.57 6.69
CA CYS A 49 3.25 -14.30 6.94
C CYS A 49 2.97 -13.79 8.37
N MET A 50 1.71 -13.83 8.82
CA MET A 50 1.32 -13.44 10.19
C MET A 50 2.01 -14.30 11.25
N LEU A 51 2.06 -15.63 11.07
CA LEU A 51 2.74 -16.52 12.01
C LEU A 51 4.25 -16.22 12.09
N ILE A 52 4.91 -16.07 10.94
CA ILE A 52 6.34 -15.74 10.90
C ILE A 52 6.60 -14.38 11.55
N SER A 53 5.79 -13.37 11.23
CA SER A 53 5.93 -12.02 11.80
C SER A 53 5.73 -12.03 13.31
N SER A 54 4.73 -12.76 13.82
CA SER A 54 4.51 -12.87 15.27
C SER A 54 5.69 -13.52 15.98
N LEU A 55 6.23 -14.62 15.43
CA LEU A 55 7.41 -15.28 15.99
C LEU A 55 8.64 -14.37 15.99
N MET A 56 8.83 -13.60 14.90
CA MET A 56 9.93 -12.63 14.82
C MET A 56 9.79 -11.51 15.85
N ILE A 57 8.58 -10.99 16.06
CA ILE A 57 8.33 -9.92 17.04
C ILE A 57 8.52 -10.45 18.47
N ASP A 58 8.03 -11.64 18.77
CA ASP A 58 8.04 -12.17 20.15
C ASP A 58 9.42 -12.70 20.57
N TYR A 59 10.17 -13.34 19.65
CA TYR A 59 11.42 -14.01 19.99
C TYR A 59 12.68 -13.31 19.47
N VAL A 60 12.62 -12.69 18.29
CA VAL A 60 13.81 -12.08 17.67
C VAL A 60 13.94 -10.60 18.03
N ALA A 61 12.86 -9.85 18.00
CA ALA A 61 12.90 -8.41 18.27
C ALA A 61 13.45 -8.08 19.69
N PRO A 62 13.15 -8.82 20.77
CA PRO A 62 13.70 -8.55 22.09
C PRO A 62 15.22 -8.76 22.21
N LEU A 63 15.85 -9.48 21.25
CA LEU A 63 17.31 -9.69 21.24
C LEU A 63 18.07 -8.46 20.78
N PHE A 64 17.40 -7.51 20.13
CA PHE A 64 18.02 -6.28 19.66
C PHE A 64 17.85 -5.15 20.69
N PRO A 65 18.86 -4.29 20.82
CA PRO A 65 18.78 -3.15 21.74
C PRO A 65 17.71 -2.17 21.25
N VAL A 66 16.93 -1.63 22.19
CA VAL A 66 15.94 -0.59 21.92
C VAL A 66 16.67 0.73 21.65
N TYR A 67 16.36 1.37 20.52
CA TYR A 67 16.90 2.68 20.21
C TYR A 67 16.29 3.74 21.13
N SER A 68 17.15 4.44 21.87
CA SER A 68 16.79 5.48 22.85
C SER A 68 17.22 6.90 22.44
N GLY A 69 17.57 7.09 21.15
CA GLY A 69 18.02 8.39 20.63
C GLY A 69 16.88 9.30 20.15
N ASP A 70 17.17 10.11 19.15
CA ASP A 70 16.24 11.09 18.58
C ASP A 70 14.99 10.43 17.99
N ARG A 71 13.81 10.90 18.40
CA ARG A 71 12.50 10.38 17.94
C ARG A 71 12.28 10.60 16.45
N LEU A 72 12.79 11.71 15.88
CA LEU A 72 12.66 11.99 14.46
C LEU A 72 13.48 10.99 13.65
N LEU A 73 14.72 10.72 14.06
CA LEU A 73 15.57 9.73 13.40
C LEU A 73 14.95 8.32 13.47
N ALA A 74 14.41 7.96 14.62
CA ALA A 74 13.68 6.70 14.79
C ALA A 74 12.49 6.61 13.83
N ALA A 75 11.69 7.69 13.68
CA ALA A 75 10.55 7.74 12.78
C ALA A 75 10.97 7.58 11.30
N LEU A 76 12.04 8.28 10.89
CA LEU A 76 12.59 8.20 9.53
C LEU A 76 13.07 6.77 9.22
N CYS A 77 13.88 6.19 10.09
CA CYS A 77 14.37 4.81 9.92
C CYS A 77 13.21 3.80 9.90
N THR A 78 12.26 3.92 10.82
CA THR A 78 11.09 3.05 10.87
C THR A 78 10.28 3.12 9.58
N GLY A 79 10.00 4.32 9.06
CA GLY A 79 9.25 4.49 7.82
C GLY A 79 9.93 3.81 6.62
N VAL A 80 11.25 3.94 6.51
CA VAL A 80 12.03 3.31 5.43
C VAL A 80 12.07 1.79 5.59
N PHE A 81 12.54 1.27 6.73
CA PHE A 81 12.70 -0.17 6.92
C PHE A 81 11.37 -0.92 6.94
N ALA A 82 10.34 -0.36 7.56
CA ALA A 82 9.00 -0.93 7.50
C ALA A 82 8.46 -0.92 6.06
N GLY A 83 8.66 0.17 5.32
CA GLY A 83 8.28 0.27 3.92
C GLY A 83 8.93 -0.80 3.04
N LEU A 84 10.24 -1.08 3.24
CA LEU A 84 10.94 -2.17 2.57
C LEU A 84 10.30 -3.54 2.88
N GLY A 85 10.05 -3.81 4.16
CA GLY A 85 9.41 -5.07 4.60
C GLY A 85 8.01 -5.25 4.01
N TYR A 86 7.16 -4.23 4.11
CA TYR A 86 5.79 -4.27 3.56
C TYR A 86 5.78 -4.41 2.04
N ALA A 87 6.67 -3.74 1.31
CA ALA A 87 6.76 -3.89 -0.13
C ALA A 87 7.02 -5.34 -0.54
N VAL A 88 7.98 -6.02 0.11
CA VAL A 88 8.29 -7.42 -0.17
C VAL A 88 7.09 -8.32 0.12
N ILE A 89 6.37 -8.09 1.22
CA ILE A 89 5.18 -8.85 1.60
C ILE A 89 4.06 -8.68 0.57
N TYR A 90 3.78 -7.45 0.16
CA TYR A 90 2.74 -7.16 -0.84
C TYR A 90 3.08 -7.69 -2.24
N MET A 91 4.36 -7.66 -2.64
CA MET A 91 4.83 -8.27 -3.90
C MET A 91 4.59 -9.78 -3.95
N GLN A 92 4.59 -10.45 -2.79
CA GLN A 92 4.26 -11.88 -2.68
C GLN A 92 2.75 -12.15 -2.58
N ASN A 93 1.89 -11.16 -2.87
CA ASN A 93 0.44 -11.25 -2.68
C ASN A 93 0.08 -11.79 -1.29
N SER A 94 0.67 -11.20 -0.26
CA SER A 94 0.51 -11.56 1.14
C SER A 94 0.25 -10.31 1.98
N SER A 95 -0.09 -10.48 3.23
CA SER A 95 -0.39 -9.42 4.19
C SER A 95 0.07 -9.84 5.58
N THR A 96 0.43 -8.86 6.42
CA THR A 96 0.70 -9.08 7.84
C THR A 96 -0.59 -9.16 8.69
N GLY A 97 -1.76 -9.03 8.06
CA GLY A 97 -3.04 -8.95 8.76
C GLY A 97 -3.44 -7.50 9.06
N GLY A 98 -4.54 -7.35 9.79
CA GLY A 98 -5.02 -6.02 10.19
C GLY A 98 -5.53 -5.17 9.03
N SER A 99 -5.16 -3.89 9.05
CA SER A 99 -5.50 -2.93 7.99
C SER A 99 -4.96 -3.31 6.62
N ASP A 100 -3.89 -4.11 6.56
CA ASP A 100 -3.29 -4.55 5.31
C ASP A 100 -4.26 -5.37 4.45
N PHE A 101 -5.14 -6.13 5.09
CA PHE A 101 -6.22 -6.81 4.40
C PHE A 101 -7.15 -5.83 3.68
N ILE A 102 -7.48 -4.71 4.33
CA ILE A 102 -8.31 -3.65 3.73
C ILE A 102 -7.56 -3.02 2.56
N ILE A 103 -6.28 -2.72 2.73
CA ILE A 103 -5.43 -2.14 1.68
C ILE A 103 -5.44 -3.02 0.44
N MET A 104 -5.22 -4.32 0.59
CA MET A 104 -5.21 -5.28 -0.52
C MET A 104 -6.60 -5.50 -1.12
N ALA A 105 -7.66 -5.48 -0.33
CA ALA A 105 -9.04 -5.54 -0.81
C ALA A 105 -9.39 -4.31 -1.65
N VAL A 106 -9.05 -3.11 -1.17
CA VAL A 106 -9.25 -1.86 -1.92
C VAL A 106 -8.43 -1.85 -3.21
N LYS A 107 -7.18 -2.34 -3.18
CA LYS A 107 -6.33 -2.49 -4.36
C LYS A 107 -6.97 -3.40 -5.40
N ASN A 108 -7.58 -4.50 -4.98
CA ASN A 108 -8.29 -5.41 -5.89
C ASN A 108 -9.55 -4.77 -6.52
N LEU A 109 -10.27 -3.95 -5.76
CA LEU A 109 -11.45 -3.22 -6.23
C LEU A 109 -11.10 -2.00 -7.10
N LYS A 110 -9.97 -1.35 -6.82
CA LYS A 110 -9.48 -0.15 -7.52
C LYS A 110 -8.03 -0.34 -7.98
N PRO A 111 -7.79 -1.09 -9.08
CA PRO A 111 -6.44 -1.43 -9.54
C PRO A 111 -5.57 -0.23 -9.92
N TYR A 112 -6.18 0.91 -10.25
CA TYR A 112 -5.48 2.15 -10.62
C TYR A 112 -4.91 2.94 -9.43
N TRP A 113 -5.29 2.60 -8.19
CA TRP A 113 -4.69 3.20 -7.00
C TRP A 113 -3.42 2.44 -6.62
N SER A 114 -2.37 3.17 -6.23
CA SER A 114 -1.16 2.54 -5.71
C SER A 114 -1.40 2.02 -4.28
N VAL A 115 -0.68 0.96 -3.91
CA VAL A 115 -0.78 0.35 -2.58
C VAL A 115 -0.33 1.33 -1.50
N GLY A 116 0.77 2.07 -1.73
CA GLY A 116 1.25 3.08 -0.80
C GLY A 116 0.25 4.22 -0.59
N LYS A 117 -0.44 4.66 -1.65
CA LYS A 117 -1.50 5.69 -1.52
C LYS A 117 -2.67 5.19 -0.66
N ILE A 118 -3.11 3.95 -0.87
CA ILE A 118 -4.20 3.36 -0.07
C ILE A 118 -3.76 3.22 1.39
N SER A 119 -2.54 2.71 1.62
CA SER A 119 -1.95 2.59 2.96
C SER A 119 -1.88 3.95 3.66
N PHE A 120 -1.33 4.97 3.00
CA PHE A 120 -1.22 6.31 3.57
C PHE A 120 -2.57 6.88 3.99
N VAL A 121 -3.59 6.80 3.12
CA VAL A 121 -4.94 7.30 3.45
C VAL A 121 -5.54 6.56 4.65
N THR A 122 -5.40 5.24 4.69
CA THR A 122 -5.89 4.42 5.80
C THR A 122 -5.19 4.77 7.11
N ASP A 123 -3.86 4.89 7.06
CA ASP A 123 -3.06 5.22 8.24
C ASP A 123 -3.34 6.64 8.74
N VAL A 124 -3.46 7.61 7.86
CA VAL A 124 -3.80 9.00 8.24
C VAL A 124 -5.11 9.06 9.00
N ILE A 125 -6.14 8.35 8.56
CA ILE A 125 -7.42 8.29 9.27
C ILE A 125 -7.23 7.74 10.69
N ILE A 126 -6.48 6.64 10.84
CA ILE A 126 -6.25 6.01 12.14
C ILE A 126 -5.41 6.91 13.04
N ILE A 127 -4.35 7.53 12.50
CA ILE A 127 -3.45 8.42 13.24
C ILE A 127 -4.20 9.65 13.75
N LEU A 128 -5.02 10.29 12.90
CA LEU A 128 -5.80 11.45 13.30
C LEU A 128 -6.84 11.10 14.35
N LEU A 129 -7.57 10.01 14.18
CA LEU A 129 -8.54 9.54 15.17
C LEU A 129 -7.85 9.21 16.51
N GLY A 130 -6.74 8.47 16.47
CA GLY A 130 -5.98 8.12 17.67
C GLY A 130 -5.39 9.32 18.37
N GLY A 131 -4.72 10.19 17.62
CA GLY A 131 -4.08 11.39 18.17
C GLY A 131 -5.09 12.39 18.76
N PHE A 132 -6.27 12.53 18.12
CA PHE A 132 -7.34 13.37 18.66
C PHE A 132 -7.93 12.80 19.97
N LEU A 133 -8.19 11.49 20.00
CA LEU A 133 -8.74 10.83 21.18
C LEU A 133 -7.76 10.82 22.36
N LEU A 134 -6.47 10.62 22.08
CA LEU A 134 -5.41 10.54 23.09
C LEU A 134 -4.76 11.90 23.40
N ARG A 135 -5.12 12.96 22.66
CA ARG A 135 -4.53 14.31 22.75
C ARG A 135 -3.00 14.30 22.60
N ASP A 136 -2.48 13.41 21.77
CA ASP A 136 -1.06 13.24 21.50
C ASP A 136 -0.69 13.84 20.13
N VAL A 137 -0.34 15.12 20.13
CA VAL A 137 0.05 15.86 18.91
C VAL A 137 1.38 15.34 18.36
N ASP A 138 2.33 15.01 19.23
CA ASP A 138 3.62 14.45 18.79
C ASP A 138 3.44 13.10 18.09
N GLY A 139 2.57 12.25 18.64
CA GLY A 139 2.19 10.98 18.02
C GLY A 139 1.56 11.14 16.64
N ILE A 140 0.77 12.21 16.42
CA ILE A 140 0.23 12.54 15.09
C ILE A 140 1.36 12.89 14.13
N ILE A 141 2.27 13.80 14.53
CA ILE A 141 3.34 14.29 13.65
C ILE A 141 4.27 13.14 13.26
N TYR A 142 4.79 12.40 14.22
CA TYR A 142 5.69 11.27 13.95
C TYR A 142 4.99 10.13 13.20
N GLY A 143 3.74 9.85 13.52
CA GLY A 143 2.92 8.88 12.79
C GLY A 143 2.75 9.26 11.32
N MET A 144 2.47 10.52 11.03
CA MET A 144 2.35 11.03 9.65
C MET A 144 3.67 10.90 8.87
N ILE A 145 4.82 11.22 9.51
CA ILE A 145 6.14 11.06 8.90
C ILE A 145 6.40 9.60 8.55
N VAL A 146 6.17 8.68 9.49
CA VAL A 146 6.36 7.24 9.27
C VAL A 146 5.49 6.74 8.12
N SER A 147 4.19 7.03 8.14
CA SER A 147 3.24 6.57 7.12
C SER A 147 3.54 7.15 5.74
N PHE A 148 3.97 8.40 5.66
CA PHE A 148 4.35 9.04 4.40
C PHE A 148 5.58 8.38 3.78
N LEU A 149 6.64 8.17 4.57
CA LEU A 149 7.85 7.49 4.10
C LEU A 149 7.56 6.04 3.70
N LEU A 150 6.81 5.32 4.52
CA LEU A 150 6.38 3.95 4.23
C LEU A 150 5.66 3.88 2.88
N ALA A 151 4.70 4.77 2.65
CA ALA A 151 3.93 4.80 1.40
C ALA A 151 4.82 5.05 0.17
N ILE A 152 5.77 5.99 0.27
CA ILE A 152 6.72 6.28 -0.82
C ILE A 152 7.62 5.08 -1.11
N VAL A 153 8.15 4.45 -0.07
CA VAL A 153 9.04 3.29 -0.21
C VAL A 153 8.30 2.11 -0.82
N VAL A 154 7.10 1.81 -0.32
CA VAL A 154 6.25 0.74 -0.87
C VAL A 154 5.96 0.98 -2.35
N ASP A 155 5.51 2.17 -2.72
CA ASP A 155 5.18 2.46 -4.11
C ASP A 155 6.41 2.41 -5.03
N LYS A 156 7.54 2.94 -4.61
CA LYS A 156 8.77 2.90 -5.42
C LYS A 156 9.29 1.49 -5.63
N LEU A 157 9.16 0.61 -4.65
CA LEU A 157 9.59 -0.78 -4.78
C LEU A 157 8.60 -1.61 -5.61
N MET A 158 7.29 -1.43 -5.39
CA MET A 158 6.27 -2.22 -6.09
C MET A 158 6.12 -1.84 -7.56
N TYR A 159 6.23 -0.55 -7.88
CA TYR A 159 5.95 -0.05 -9.23
C TYR A 159 7.21 0.47 -9.95
N GLY A 160 8.35 0.53 -9.27
CA GLY A 160 9.61 1.05 -9.81
C GLY A 160 9.77 2.56 -9.63
N ILE A 161 11.04 3.00 -9.66
CA ILE A 161 11.41 4.41 -9.45
C ILE A 161 10.93 5.30 -10.61
N ASN A 162 10.88 4.73 -11.82
CA ASN A 162 10.47 5.41 -13.06
C ASN A 162 9.18 4.78 -13.64
N SER A 163 8.18 4.53 -12.80
CA SER A 163 6.89 4.03 -13.28
C SER A 163 6.20 5.10 -14.14
N GLY A 164 6.40 5.00 -15.44
CA GLY A 164 5.65 5.78 -16.43
C GLY A 164 4.27 5.14 -16.69
N LYS A 165 3.34 5.95 -17.17
CA LYS A 165 2.10 5.44 -17.75
C LYS A 165 2.29 5.40 -19.25
N MET A 166 2.13 4.22 -19.84
CA MET A 166 2.08 4.08 -21.28
C MET A 166 0.64 4.20 -21.74
N THR A 167 0.38 5.10 -22.66
CA THR A 167 -0.95 5.27 -23.27
C THR A 167 -0.91 4.69 -24.68
N LEU A 168 -1.87 3.85 -24.98
CA LEU A 168 -2.07 3.30 -26.32
C LEU A 168 -3.38 3.88 -26.89
N VAL A 169 -3.26 4.58 -28.03
CA VAL A 169 -4.42 5.15 -28.74
C VAL A 169 -4.60 4.42 -30.05
N VAL A 170 -5.67 3.68 -30.20
CA VAL A 170 -6.02 3.01 -31.47
C VAL A 170 -6.82 3.96 -32.33
N THR A 171 -6.31 4.28 -33.52
CA THR A 171 -6.87 5.33 -34.39
C THR A 171 -6.61 5.03 -35.87
N GLU A 172 -7.30 5.75 -36.75
CA GLU A 172 -7.00 5.83 -38.18
C GLU A 172 -6.12 7.05 -38.53
N HIS A 173 -6.03 8.02 -37.60
CA HIS A 173 -5.33 9.29 -37.76
C HIS A 173 -4.09 9.37 -36.87
N GLY A 174 -3.19 8.39 -36.94
CA GLY A 174 -2.03 8.28 -36.05
C GLY A 174 -1.09 9.48 -36.11
N LYS A 175 -0.83 10.03 -37.30
CA LYS A 175 0.04 11.21 -37.47
C LYS A 175 -0.50 12.45 -36.76
N GLU A 176 -1.79 12.75 -36.93
CA GLU A 176 -2.43 13.92 -36.31
C GLU A 176 -2.35 13.85 -34.79
N ILE A 177 -2.56 12.62 -34.23
CA ILE A 177 -2.43 12.41 -32.78
C ILE A 177 -0.98 12.57 -32.32
N CYS A 178 0.00 12.10 -33.07
CA CYS A 178 1.41 12.31 -32.75
C CYS A 178 1.78 13.79 -32.70
N ASP A 179 1.32 14.59 -33.69
CA ASP A 179 1.58 16.02 -33.76
C ASP A 179 0.93 16.76 -32.57
N VAL A 180 -0.27 16.35 -32.16
CA VAL A 180 -0.94 16.89 -30.97
C VAL A 180 -0.18 16.52 -29.69
N ILE A 181 0.29 15.28 -29.56
CA ILE A 181 1.06 14.84 -28.39
C ILE A 181 2.37 15.60 -28.29
N ASP A 182 3.08 15.78 -29.40
CA ASP A 182 4.33 16.54 -29.43
C ASP A 182 4.10 18.01 -29.07
N SER A 183 3.10 18.66 -29.68
CA SER A 183 2.81 20.08 -29.43
C SER A 183 2.28 20.36 -28.00
N CYS A 184 1.46 19.45 -27.43
CA CYS A 184 0.86 19.66 -26.11
C CYS A 184 1.73 19.16 -24.95
N CYS A 185 2.47 18.07 -25.14
CA CYS A 185 3.18 17.36 -24.07
C CYS A 185 4.70 17.43 -24.24
N GLY A 186 5.23 17.83 -25.40
CA GLY A 186 6.66 17.82 -25.71
C GLY A 186 7.27 16.42 -25.63
N ARG A 187 6.49 15.38 -25.96
CA ARG A 187 6.91 13.97 -25.88
C ARG A 187 6.81 13.30 -27.23
N GLY A 188 7.85 12.57 -27.57
CA GLY A 188 7.83 11.70 -28.74
C GLY A 188 6.81 10.58 -28.59
N SER A 189 6.21 10.17 -29.70
CA SER A 189 5.29 9.05 -29.79
C SER A 189 5.70 8.08 -30.90
N THR A 190 5.27 6.83 -30.80
CA THR A 190 5.58 5.79 -31.79
C THR A 190 4.29 5.25 -32.38
N ILE A 191 4.24 5.17 -33.74
CA ILE A 191 3.10 4.59 -34.44
C ILE A 191 3.41 3.12 -34.74
N LEU A 192 2.53 2.23 -34.32
CA LEU A 192 2.52 0.81 -34.67
C LEU A 192 1.37 0.54 -35.63
N GLN A 193 1.63 -0.24 -36.69
CA GLN A 193 0.58 -0.71 -37.56
C GLN A 193 -0.14 -1.89 -36.94
N GLY A 194 -1.44 -1.87 -36.94
CA GLY A 194 -2.28 -2.95 -36.39
C GLY A 194 -3.47 -3.25 -37.30
N GLN A 195 -4.12 -4.35 -37.03
CA GLN A 195 -5.34 -4.74 -37.75
C GLN A 195 -6.46 -4.95 -36.75
N GLY A 196 -7.65 -4.43 -37.10
CA GLY A 196 -8.85 -4.64 -36.29
C GLY A 196 -9.25 -6.13 -36.27
N GLY A 197 -9.40 -6.70 -35.05
CA GLY A 197 -9.64 -8.15 -34.91
C GLY A 197 -10.98 -8.63 -35.45
N TYR A 198 -11.99 -7.76 -35.63
CA TYR A 198 -13.32 -8.15 -36.13
C TYR A 198 -13.52 -7.83 -37.63
N ARG A 199 -13.18 -6.59 -38.05
CA ARG A 199 -13.40 -6.13 -39.42
C ARG A 199 -12.18 -6.24 -40.32
N CYS A 200 -11.02 -6.64 -39.76
CA CYS A 200 -9.73 -6.69 -40.44
C CYS A 200 -9.28 -5.35 -41.05
N ASP A 201 -9.83 -4.23 -40.56
CA ASP A 201 -9.44 -2.89 -41.02
C ASP A 201 -8.05 -2.54 -40.53
N ASN A 202 -7.28 -1.82 -41.34
CA ASN A 202 -5.97 -1.30 -40.93
C ASN A 202 -6.17 -0.21 -39.90
N LYS A 203 -5.51 -0.36 -38.73
CA LYS A 203 -5.51 0.60 -37.62
C LYS A 203 -4.09 0.99 -37.28
N GLN A 204 -3.92 2.18 -36.74
CA GLN A 204 -2.67 2.68 -36.19
C GLN A 204 -2.80 2.73 -34.68
N VAL A 205 -1.77 2.29 -33.97
CA VAL A 205 -1.69 2.37 -32.51
C VAL A 205 -0.59 3.36 -32.17
N VAL A 206 -0.96 4.51 -31.65
CA VAL A 206 -0.02 5.51 -31.15
C VAL A 206 0.32 5.18 -29.72
N MET A 207 1.61 4.99 -29.44
CA MET A 207 2.18 4.70 -28.13
C MET A 207 2.94 5.93 -27.64
N CYS A 208 2.55 6.44 -26.47
CA CYS A 208 3.17 7.56 -25.77
C CYS A 208 3.43 7.23 -24.31
#